data_7c84d641b079e2c7b93ac4e4e182075d
#
_entry.id   7c84d641b079e2c7b93ac4e4e182075d
#
_cell.length_a   1.000
_cell.length_b   1.000
_cell.length_c   1.000
_cell.angle_alpha   90.00
_cell.angle_beta   90.00
_cell.angle_gamma   90.00
#
_symmetry.space_group_name_H-M   'P 1'
#
loop_
_entity.id
_entity.type
_entity.pdbx_description
1 polymer ?
#
loop_
_entity_poly.entity_id
_entity_poly.type
_entity_poly.pdbx_seq_one_letter_code
_entity_poly.pdbx_strand_id
1 'polypeptide(L)'
;MRLWPALFAALAAAPAQAVELQFCWRGAAGYSMTGLMRFPDALRDAALVTQDDITAFEITGWRHGERLGHWSLEALGPDTSWLLSFDPIAMRFPMTGIGVFQAWNAGGAVDDCGAPGFGFNAGNGGQDVCVDGRFVTESTIPWETPLYAGTTPVTPACDGAPMLSGTHPLRTPPAPT
;
A
#
# COMPACT_ATOMS: atom_id res chain seq x y z
N MET A 1 -13.97 -43.52 44.69
CA MET A 1 -13.94 -42.27 43.91
C MET A 1 -12.92 -42.44 42.81
N ARG A 2 -13.37 -42.52 41.54
CA ARG A 2 -12.49 -42.60 40.36
C ARG A 2 -12.40 -41.18 39.76
N LEU A 3 -11.20 -40.59 39.85
CA LEU A 3 -10.89 -39.33 39.22
C LEU A 3 -10.62 -39.58 37.72
N TRP A 4 -11.46 -39.00 36.86
CA TRP A 4 -11.24 -38.99 35.42
C TRP A 4 -10.33 -37.83 35.08
N PRO A 5 -9.20 -38.00 34.35
CA PRO A 5 -8.42 -36.88 33.89
C PRO A 5 -9.13 -36.18 32.75
N ALA A 6 -9.43 -34.91 32.93
CA ALA A 6 -9.92 -34.03 31.84
C ALA A 6 -8.74 -33.75 30.88
N LEU A 7 -8.85 -34.28 29.66
CA LEU A 7 -7.90 -33.98 28.57
C LEU A 7 -8.22 -32.60 28.01
N PHE A 8 -7.42 -31.59 28.33
CA PHE A 8 -7.45 -30.30 27.68
C PHE A 8 -6.76 -30.38 26.32
N ALA A 9 -7.54 -30.47 25.25
CA ALA A 9 -7.01 -30.29 23.90
C ALA A 9 -6.67 -28.80 23.67
N ALA A 10 -5.41 -28.47 23.63
CA ALA A 10 -4.95 -27.14 23.19
C ALA A 10 -5.19 -27.02 21.68
N LEU A 11 -6.15 -26.20 21.27
CA LEU A 11 -6.29 -25.80 19.87
C LEU A 11 -5.11 -24.89 19.53
N ALA A 12 -4.15 -25.41 18.77
CA ALA A 12 -3.15 -24.59 18.12
C ALA A 12 -3.83 -23.77 17.00
N ALA A 13 -3.98 -22.47 17.19
CA ALA A 13 -4.42 -21.58 16.12
C ALA A 13 -3.32 -21.57 15.04
N ALA A 14 -3.66 -22.02 13.83
CA ALA A 14 -2.77 -21.88 12.69
C ALA A 14 -2.53 -20.36 12.43
N PRO A 15 -1.30 -19.94 12.12
CA PRO A 15 -1.05 -18.55 11.77
C PRO A 15 -1.90 -18.18 10.57
N ALA A 16 -2.64 -17.08 10.67
CA ALA A 16 -3.40 -16.55 9.56
C ALA A 16 -2.41 -16.19 8.43
N GLN A 17 -2.61 -16.80 7.26
CA GLN A 17 -1.77 -16.49 6.10
C GLN A 17 -2.07 -15.06 5.65
N ALA A 18 -1.03 -14.30 5.36
CA ALA A 18 -1.11 -12.93 4.87
C ALA A 18 -0.51 -12.82 3.47
N VAL A 19 -1.15 -12.03 2.63
CA VAL A 19 -0.56 -11.56 1.37
C VAL A 19 0.43 -10.46 1.73
N GLU A 20 1.66 -10.57 1.22
CA GLU A 20 2.67 -9.53 1.30
C GLU A 20 3.02 -9.05 -0.10
N LEU A 21 2.93 -7.75 -0.31
CA LEU A 21 3.19 -7.10 -1.57
C LEU A 21 4.17 -5.94 -1.38
N GLN A 22 5.00 -5.73 -2.38
CA GLN A 22 5.87 -4.57 -2.49
C GLN A 22 5.47 -3.72 -3.68
N PHE A 23 5.72 -2.44 -3.59
CA PHE A 23 5.42 -1.49 -4.66
C PHE A 23 6.47 -0.40 -4.72
N CYS A 24 6.57 0.22 -5.89
CA CYS A 24 7.44 1.36 -6.09
C CYS A 24 6.75 2.41 -6.95
N TRP A 25 6.71 3.64 -6.44
CA TRP A 25 6.24 4.81 -7.16
C TRP A 25 7.43 5.59 -7.71
N ARG A 26 7.30 6.09 -8.93
CA ARG A 26 8.27 6.99 -9.56
C ARG A 26 7.63 8.36 -9.78
N GLY A 27 8.08 9.33 -9.00
CA GLY A 27 7.70 10.73 -9.17
C GLY A 27 8.56 11.44 -10.20
N ALA A 28 8.29 12.73 -10.38
CA ALA A 28 9.12 13.62 -11.17
C ALA A 28 10.43 14.00 -10.43
N ALA A 29 11.37 14.66 -11.10
CA ALA A 29 12.59 15.22 -10.55
C ALA A 29 13.45 14.24 -9.70
N GLY A 30 13.43 12.93 -10.05
CA GLY A 30 14.22 11.89 -9.38
C GLY A 30 13.67 11.44 -8.03
N TYR A 31 12.44 11.84 -7.67
CA TYR A 31 11.75 11.31 -6.51
C TYR A 31 11.22 9.91 -6.78
N SER A 32 11.25 9.07 -5.76
CA SER A 32 10.62 7.75 -5.77
C SER A 32 10.20 7.34 -4.36
N MET A 33 9.36 6.33 -4.27
CA MET A 33 8.92 5.75 -3.01
C MET A 33 8.84 4.24 -3.17
N THR A 34 9.44 3.52 -2.24
CA THR A 34 9.25 2.07 -2.06
C THR A 34 8.30 1.82 -0.92
N GLY A 35 7.50 0.76 -1.00
CA GLY A 35 6.61 0.40 0.08
C GLY A 35 6.36 -1.09 0.17
N LEU A 36 5.87 -1.51 1.34
CA LEU A 36 5.41 -2.85 1.65
C LEU A 36 4.00 -2.78 2.23
N MET A 37 3.18 -3.72 1.86
CA MET A 37 1.80 -3.84 2.34
C MET A 37 1.48 -5.30 2.67
N ARG A 38 0.74 -5.52 3.79
CA ARG A 38 0.19 -6.84 4.14
C ARG A 38 -1.30 -6.73 4.43
N PHE A 39 -2.05 -7.75 4.00
CA PHE A 39 -3.47 -7.92 4.32
C PHE A 39 -3.80 -9.42 4.40
N PRO A 40 -4.94 -9.82 5.03
CA PRO A 40 -5.32 -11.21 5.15
C PRO A 40 -5.48 -11.91 3.80
N ASP A 41 -4.99 -13.14 3.67
CA ASP A 41 -5.08 -13.94 2.43
C ASP A 41 -6.53 -14.17 1.97
N ALA A 42 -7.48 -14.18 2.89
CA ALA A 42 -8.91 -14.28 2.59
C ALA A 42 -9.44 -13.15 1.69
N LEU A 43 -8.72 -12.03 1.59
CA LEU A 43 -9.07 -10.88 0.74
C LEU A 43 -8.34 -10.87 -0.61
N ARG A 44 -7.62 -11.93 -0.95
CA ARG A 44 -6.86 -12.03 -2.22
C ARG A 44 -7.73 -11.87 -3.46
N ASP A 45 -8.96 -12.34 -3.39
CA ASP A 45 -9.94 -12.27 -4.49
C ASP A 45 -11.08 -11.26 -4.20
N ALA A 46 -10.90 -10.36 -3.24
CA ALA A 46 -11.85 -9.31 -2.94
C ALA A 46 -11.92 -8.28 -4.07
N ALA A 47 -13.05 -7.61 -4.21
CA ALA A 47 -13.20 -6.52 -5.18
C ALA A 47 -12.34 -5.30 -4.81
N LEU A 48 -12.13 -5.08 -3.52
CA LEU A 48 -11.35 -3.98 -2.98
C LEU A 48 -10.84 -4.35 -1.58
N VAL A 49 -9.59 -4.00 -1.30
CA VAL A 49 -8.97 -3.95 0.02
C VAL A 49 -8.85 -2.48 0.41
N THR A 50 -9.23 -2.16 1.64
CA THR A 50 -9.22 -0.79 2.17
C THR A 50 -8.22 -0.64 3.30
N GLN A 51 -8.01 0.58 3.78
CA GLN A 51 -7.14 0.87 4.92
C GLN A 51 -7.50 0.05 6.17
N ASP A 52 -8.76 -0.35 6.33
CA ASP A 52 -9.23 -1.10 7.51
C ASP A 52 -8.83 -2.58 7.47
N ASP A 53 -8.46 -3.07 6.30
CA ASP A 53 -8.03 -4.44 6.04
C ASP A 53 -6.51 -4.63 6.17
N ILE A 54 -5.75 -3.53 6.23
CA ILE A 54 -4.29 -3.56 6.20
C ILE A 54 -3.72 -3.93 7.56
N THR A 55 -2.90 -4.97 7.60
CA THR A 55 -2.26 -5.47 8.83
C THR A 55 -0.82 -5.00 9.01
N ALA A 56 -0.15 -4.58 7.94
CA ALA A 56 1.14 -3.89 7.97
C ALA A 56 1.29 -3.03 6.71
N PHE A 57 1.88 -1.88 6.89
CA PHE A 57 2.16 -0.95 5.80
C PHE A 57 3.35 -0.07 6.14
N GLU A 58 4.24 0.11 5.18
CA GLU A 58 5.35 1.04 5.31
C GLU A 58 5.73 1.65 3.95
N ILE A 59 6.23 2.87 3.99
CA ILE A 59 6.76 3.59 2.83
C ILE A 59 8.08 4.26 3.18
N THR A 60 9.00 4.26 2.22
CA THR A 60 10.27 5.00 2.31
C THR A 60 10.44 5.85 1.06
N GLY A 61 10.68 7.14 1.26
CA GLY A 61 10.93 8.11 0.21
C GLY A 61 12.39 8.23 -0.14
N TRP A 62 12.65 8.47 -1.42
CA TRP A 62 13.98 8.59 -2.00
C TRP A 62 14.05 9.76 -2.98
N ARG A 63 15.23 10.37 -3.14
CA ARG A 63 15.54 11.28 -4.23
C ARG A 63 16.92 10.95 -4.79
N HIS A 64 17.00 10.60 -6.05
CA HIS A 64 18.24 10.14 -6.70
C HIS A 64 18.95 9.01 -5.93
N GLY A 65 18.17 8.13 -5.26
CA GLY A 65 18.68 7.03 -4.44
C GLY A 65 19.05 7.40 -3.00
N GLU A 66 19.01 8.67 -2.63
CA GLU A 66 19.20 9.12 -1.25
C GLU A 66 17.87 9.04 -0.47
N ARG A 67 17.91 8.51 0.75
CA ARG A 67 16.72 8.37 1.61
C ARG A 67 16.27 9.73 2.12
N LEU A 68 14.98 10.06 1.92
CA LEU A 68 14.36 11.29 2.41
C LEU A 68 13.66 11.10 3.75
N GLY A 69 12.90 10.01 3.89
CA GLY A 69 12.11 9.77 5.09
C GLY A 69 11.41 8.43 5.02
N HIS A 70 10.63 8.12 6.06
CA HIS A 70 9.91 6.87 6.22
C HIS A 70 8.64 7.10 7.04
N TRP A 71 7.61 6.34 6.75
CA TRP A 71 6.42 6.24 7.57
C TRP A 71 5.91 4.79 7.57
N SER A 72 5.34 4.36 8.67
CA SER A 72 4.69 3.04 8.78
C SER A 72 3.37 3.14 9.54
N LEU A 73 2.52 2.14 9.37
CA LEU A 73 1.23 2.03 10.05
C LEU A 73 1.37 2.02 11.59
N GLU A 74 2.52 1.61 12.12
CA GLU A 74 2.81 1.65 13.55
C GLU A 74 2.87 3.09 14.10
N ALA A 75 3.13 4.06 13.23
CA ALA A 75 3.15 5.49 13.56
C ALA A 75 1.79 6.18 13.36
N LEU A 76 0.73 5.42 13.05
CA LEU A 76 -0.62 5.96 12.87
C LEU A 76 -1.12 6.61 14.17
N GLY A 77 -1.49 7.88 14.08
CA GLY A 77 -2.04 8.67 15.18
C GLY A 77 -3.33 9.38 14.77
N PRO A 78 -3.98 10.08 15.71
CA PRO A 78 -5.27 10.73 15.44
C PRO A 78 -5.19 11.83 14.37
N ASP A 79 -4.01 12.43 14.18
CA ASP A 79 -3.79 13.51 13.22
C ASP A 79 -3.16 13.00 11.92
N THR A 80 -2.95 11.68 11.79
CA THR A 80 -2.34 11.07 10.60
C THR A 80 -3.39 10.77 9.55
N SER A 81 -3.18 11.24 8.33
CA SER A 81 -4.01 10.84 7.20
C SER A 81 -3.70 9.41 6.80
N TRP A 82 -4.73 8.56 6.85
CA TRP A 82 -4.63 7.17 6.44
C TRP A 82 -5.85 6.76 5.64
N LEU A 83 -5.69 6.80 4.33
CA LEU A 83 -6.71 6.35 3.38
C LEU A 83 -6.03 5.54 2.28
N LEU A 84 -6.46 4.29 2.13
CA LEU A 84 -5.91 3.34 1.16
C LEU A 84 -7.04 2.59 0.48
N SER A 85 -6.90 2.41 -0.82
CA SER A 85 -7.68 1.48 -1.63
C SER A 85 -6.73 0.66 -2.49
N PHE A 86 -6.95 -0.65 -2.58
CA PHE A 86 -6.16 -1.57 -3.39
C PHE A 86 -7.06 -2.59 -4.07
N ASP A 87 -6.87 -2.78 -5.37
CA ASP A 87 -7.52 -3.82 -6.16
C ASP A 87 -6.59 -5.05 -6.21
N PRO A 88 -6.88 -6.11 -5.42
CA PRO A 88 -6.01 -7.28 -5.35
C PRO A 88 -6.07 -8.14 -6.60
N ILE A 89 -7.14 -8.04 -7.41
CA ILE A 89 -7.27 -8.78 -8.67
C ILE A 89 -6.39 -8.12 -9.74
N ALA A 90 -6.45 -6.80 -9.84
CA ALA A 90 -5.64 -6.04 -10.79
C ALA A 90 -4.22 -5.74 -10.27
N MET A 91 -3.92 -6.07 -8.99
CA MET A 91 -2.64 -5.83 -8.33
C MET A 91 -2.21 -4.36 -8.39
N ARG A 92 -3.15 -3.44 -8.19
CA ARG A 92 -2.91 -1.99 -8.32
C ARG A 92 -3.65 -1.18 -7.27
N PHE A 93 -3.11 -0.02 -6.97
CA PHE A 93 -3.80 1.02 -6.23
C PHE A 93 -4.70 1.80 -7.21
N PRO A 94 -6.03 1.82 -7.03
CA PRO A 94 -6.89 2.72 -7.79
C PRO A 94 -6.51 4.18 -7.52
N MET A 95 -6.25 4.94 -8.59
CA MET A 95 -5.86 6.35 -8.52
C MET A 95 -6.98 7.26 -9.01
N THR A 96 -8.05 6.68 -9.55
CA THR A 96 -9.15 7.38 -10.20
C THR A 96 -10.49 6.86 -9.73
N GLY A 97 -11.44 7.75 -9.54
CA GLY A 97 -12.82 7.41 -9.21
C GLY A 97 -13.40 8.30 -8.12
N ILE A 98 -14.72 8.31 -7.99
CA ILE A 98 -15.40 9.07 -6.94
C ILE A 98 -15.11 8.41 -5.59
N GLY A 99 -14.46 9.15 -4.69
CA GLY A 99 -14.14 8.69 -3.34
C GLY A 99 -12.93 7.74 -3.28
N VAL A 100 -12.15 7.65 -4.36
CA VAL A 100 -10.92 6.86 -4.40
C VAL A 100 -9.72 7.80 -4.33
N PHE A 101 -9.07 7.81 -3.17
CA PHE A 101 -7.86 8.59 -2.90
C PHE A 101 -6.86 7.70 -2.21
N GLN A 102 -5.59 8.02 -2.39
CA GLN A 102 -4.51 7.47 -1.57
C GLN A 102 -3.95 8.62 -0.72
N ALA A 103 -3.96 8.45 0.58
CA ALA A 103 -3.43 9.44 1.51
C ALA A 103 -2.70 8.70 2.64
N TRP A 104 -1.39 8.59 2.51
CA TRP A 104 -0.54 7.84 3.41
C TRP A 104 0.37 8.82 4.14
N ASN A 105 -0.03 9.23 5.34
CA ASN A 105 0.61 10.28 6.13
C ASN A 105 0.76 11.61 5.36
N ALA A 106 -0.13 11.86 4.41
CA ALA A 106 -0.13 13.09 3.61
C ALA A 106 -1.49 13.25 2.94
N GLY A 107 -2.46 13.82 3.59
CA GLY A 107 -3.82 13.75 3.07
C GLY A 107 -4.60 15.00 3.15
N GLY A 108 -4.07 16.09 2.87
CA GLY A 108 -5.00 17.10 2.97
C GLY A 108 -4.63 18.53 2.78
N ALA A 109 -5.38 19.38 3.43
CA ALA A 109 -5.21 20.83 3.38
C ALA A 109 -3.98 21.30 4.15
N VAL A 110 -3.22 20.40 4.76
CA VAL A 110 -2.09 20.74 5.64
C VAL A 110 -0.93 19.82 5.35
N ASP A 111 0.26 20.34 5.46
CA ASP A 111 1.53 19.62 5.41
C ASP A 111 1.67 18.76 6.67
N ASP A 112 0.98 17.62 6.73
CA ASP A 112 0.77 16.81 7.94
C ASP A 112 1.70 15.60 8.08
N CYS A 113 2.66 15.42 7.17
CA CYS A 113 3.53 14.25 7.23
C CYS A 113 4.60 14.28 8.35
N GLY A 114 4.60 15.31 9.18
CA GLY A 114 5.55 15.47 10.28
C GLY A 114 6.92 16.01 9.85
N ALA A 115 7.75 16.44 10.82
CA ALA A 115 9.12 16.88 10.59
C ALA A 115 10.03 16.41 11.76
N PRO A 116 10.89 15.37 11.55
CA PRO A 116 11.10 14.61 10.30
C PRO A 116 9.88 13.78 9.93
N GLY A 117 9.62 13.61 8.64
CA GLY A 117 8.48 12.82 8.19
C GLY A 117 8.45 12.58 6.69
N PHE A 118 7.64 11.60 6.29
CA PHE A 118 7.40 11.25 4.90
C PHE A 118 5.95 10.83 4.72
N GLY A 119 5.37 11.18 3.59
CA GLY A 119 4.03 10.78 3.22
C GLY A 119 3.84 10.77 1.70
N PHE A 120 2.75 10.16 1.25
CA PHE A 120 2.34 10.07 -0.15
C PHE A 120 0.88 10.44 -0.31
N ASN A 121 0.59 11.20 -1.34
CA ASN A 121 -0.76 11.56 -1.71
C ASN A 121 -1.02 11.29 -3.19
N ALA A 122 -2.21 10.76 -3.49
CA ALA A 122 -2.74 10.65 -4.84
C ALA A 122 -4.20 11.09 -4.83
N GLY A 123 -4.42 12.28 -5.32
CA GLY A 123 -5.73 12.93 -5.37
C GLY A 123 -5.92 13.73 -6.66
N ASN A 124 -6.87 14.66 -6.64
CA ASN A 124 -7.27 15.43 -7.83
C ASN A 124 -6.17 16.32 -8.43
N GLY A 125 -5.13 16.63 -7.66
CA GLY A 125 -4.02 17.48 -8.11
C GLY A 125 -2.86 16.73 -8.75
N GLY A 126 -2.80 15.41 -8.60
CA GLY A 126 -1.69 14.58 -9.03
C GLY A 126 -1.31 13.55 -7.97
N GLN A 127 -0.16 12.92 -8.18
CA GLN A 127 0.49 12.06 -7.19
C GLN A 127 1.79 12.75 -6.77
N ASP A 128 1.98 12.95 -5.50
CA ASP A 128 3.16 13.61 -4.94
C ASP A 128 3.53 13.08 -3.56
N VAL A 129 4.66 13.52 -3.04
CA VAL A 129 5.13 13.17 -1.71
C VAL A 129 5.17 14.39 -0.80
N CYS A 130 5.00 14.12 0.48
CA CYS A 130 5.28 15.06 1.56
C CYS A 130 6.62 14.68 2.21
N VAL A 131 7.48 15.66 2.46
CA VAL A 131 8.77 15.49 3.14
C VAL A 131 8.91 16.59 4.18
N ASP A 132 9.16 16.21 5.42
CA ASP A 132 9.37 17.13 6.56
C ASP A 132 8.28 18.21 6.65
N GLY A 133 7.03 17.79 6.57
CA GLY A 133 5.87 18.66 6.69
C GLY A 133 5.59 19.52 5.46
N ARG A 134 6.08 19.16 4.27
CA ARG A 134 5.83 19.93 3.04
C ARG A 134 5.52 19.04 1.86
N PHE A 135 4.45 19.36 1.13
CA PHE A 135 4.20 18.78 -0.18
C PHE A 135 5.28 19.23 -1.19
N VAL A 136 5.89 18.25 -1.84
CA VAL A 136 6.97 18.47 -2.79
C VAL A 136 6.41 18.55 -4.19
N THR A 137 6.01 19.76 -4.61
CA THR A 137 5.38 19.99 -5.93
C THR A 137 6.25 19.50 -7.08
N GLU A 138 7.58 19.57 -6.97
CA GLU A 138 8.50 19.09 -8.01
C GLU A 138 8.48 17.57 -8.18
N SER A 139 7.92 16.81 -7.21
CA SER A 139 7.74 15.36 -7.31
C SER A 139 6.49 14.96 -8.10
N THR A 140 5.59 15.91 -8.36
CA THR A 140 4.25 15.65 -8.87
C THR A 140 4.25 15.01 -10.25
N ILE A 141 3.45 13.95 -10.39
CA ILE A 141 3.12 13.28 -11.65
C ILE A 141 1.60 13.25 -11.86
N PRO A 142 1.13 12.99 -13.12
CA PRO A 142 -0.30 12.91 -13.38
C PRO A 142 -1.01 11.90 -12.48
N TRP A 143 -2.20 12.26 -12.01
CA TRP A 143 -2.99 11.48 -11.08
C TRP A 143 -3.41 10.09 -11.63
N GLU A 144 -3.54 9.94 -12.95
CA GLU A 144 -3.88 8.68 -13.62
C GLU A 144 -2.72 7.68 -13.72
N THR A 145 -1.50 8.10 -13.35
CA THR A 145 -0.34 7.21 -13.46
C THR A 145 -0.55 5.96 -12.61
N PRO A 146 -0.52 4.74 -13.19
CA PRO A 146 -0.79 3.54 -12.43
C PRO A 146 0.31 3.26 -11.39
N LEU A 147 -0.11 2.82 -10.19
CA LEU A 147 0.79 2.25 -9.18
C LEU A 147 0.41 0.79 -8.95
N TYR A 148 1.33 -0.11 -9.25
CA TYR A 148 1.15 -1.55 -9.08
C TYR A 148 1.92 -2.07 -7.87
N ALA A 149 1.42 -3.16 -7.30
CA ALA A 149 2.11 -3.93 -6.27
C ALA A 149 2.35 -5.37 -6.73
N GLY A 150 3.35 -6.03 -6.16
CA GLY A 150 3.70 -7.40 -6.50
C GLY A 150 4.53 -8.06 -5.42
N THR A 151 4.88 -9.32 -5.63
CA THR A 151 5.68 -10.11 -4.66
C THR A 151 7.20 -9.97 -4.88
N THR A 152 7.62 -9.32 -5.96
CA THR A 152 9.03 -9.12 -6.27
C THR A 152 9.58 -7.95 -5.44
N PRO A 153 10.74 -8.11 -4.77
CA PRO A 153 11.40 -7.01 -4.08
C PRO A 153 11.71 -5.84 -5.01
N VAL A 154 11.49 -4.63 -4.51
CA VAL A 154 11.75 -3.38 -5.24
C VAL A 154 12.95 -2.65 -4.67
N THR A 155 13.66 -1.89 -5.52
CA THR A 155 14.78 -1.02 -5.13
C THR A 155 14.35 0.45 -5.06
N PRO A 156 15.15 1.35 -4.45
CA PRO A 156 14.91 2.79 -4.50
C PRO A 156 14.80 3.37 -5.92
N ALA A 157 15.46 2.73 -6.89
CA ALA A 157 15.35 3.08 -8.31
C ALA A 157 14.11 2.47 -8.99
N CYS A 158 13.26 1.79 -8.23
CA CYS A 158 12.11 1.00 -8.71
C CYS A 158 12.48 -0.16 -9.64
N ASP A 159 13.69 -0.67 -9.59
CA ASP A 159 14.02 -1.92 -10.27
C ASP A 159 13.26 -3.06 -9.59
N GLY A 160 12.69 -3.97 -10.40
CA GLY A 160 11.83 -5.03 -9.92
C GLY A 160 10.38 -4.59 -9.66
N ALA A 161 10.05 -3.31 -9.78
CA ALA A 161 8.67 -2.85 -9.66
C ALA A 161 7.78 -3.56 -10.70
N PRO A 162 6.59 -4.04 -10.29
CA PRO A 162 5.66 -4.65 -11.22
C PRO A 162 5.24 -3.61 -12.27
N MET A 163 5.66 -3.86 -13.48
CA MET A 163 5.19 -3.14 -14.68
C MET A 163 4.09 -3.98 -15.30
N LEU A 164 3.19 -3.38 -16.05
CA LEU A 164 2.23 -4.12 -16.87
C LEU A 164 2.99 -5.09 -17.80
N SER A 165 3.29 -6.29 -17.33
CA SER A 165 3.56 -7.40 -18.22
C SER A 165 2.20 -7.89 -18.68
N GLY A 166 1.78 -7.43 -19.86
CA GLY A 166 0.58 -7.93 -20.50
C GLY A 166 0.66 -9.44 -20.62
N THR A 167 -0.22 -10.11 -19.94
CA THR A 167 -0.86 -11.39 -20.17
C THR A 167 -1.26 -12.00 -18.82
N HIS A 168 -2.21 -11.40 -18.13
CA HIS A 168 -3.12 -12.25 -17.36
C HIS A 168 -4.05 -12.93 -18.37
N PRO A 169 -4.07 -14.27 -18.47
CA PRO A 169 -5.11 -14.94 -19.25
C PRO A 169 -6.46 -14.54 -18.67
N LEU A 170 -7.29 -13.89 -19.48
CA LEU A 170 -8.68 -13.61 -19.16
C LEU A 170 -9.31 -14.94 -18.69
N ARG A 171 -9.66 -15.02 -17.41
CA ARG A 171 -10.49 -16.13 -16.91
C ARG A 171 -11.82 -16.04 -17.65
N THR A 172 -12.07 -17.01 -18.53
CA THR A 172 -13.37 -17.19 -19.17
C THR A 172 -14.40 -17.40 -18.05
N PRO A 173 -15.50 -16.64 -18.00
CA PRO A 173 -16.57 -16.89 -17.03
C PRO A 173 -17.12 -18.31 -17.27
N PRO A 174 -17.54 -19.04 -16.19
CA PRO A 174 -18.18 -20.33 -16.35
C PRO A 174 -19.46 -20.17 -17.17
N ALA A 175 -19.70 -21.13 -18.07
CA ALA A 175 -20.91 -21.18 -18.89
C ALA A 175 -22.13 -21.28 -17.98
N PRO A 176 -23.24 -20.59 -18.30
CA PRO A 176 -24.49 -20.73 -17.56
C PRO A 176 -25.03 -22.17 -17.70
N THR A 177 -25.34 -22.79 -16.55
CA THR A 177 -26.05 -24.08 -16.44
C THR A 177 -27.54 -23.88 -16.58
#